data_b6278ca7ba9b7ab0dcf1b1e2020c6a02
#
_entry.id   b6278ca7ba9b7ab0dcf1b1e2020c6a02
#
_cell.length_a   1.000
_cell.length_b   1.000
_cell.length_c   1.000
_cell.angle_alpha   90.00
_cell.angle_beta   90.00
_cell.angle_gamma   90.00
#
_symmetry.space_group_name_H-M   'P 1'
#
loop_
_entity.id
_entity.type
_entity.pdbx_description
1 polymer ?
#
loop_
_entity_poly.entity_id
_entity_poly.type
_entity_poly.pdbx_seq_one_letter_code
_entity_poly.pdbx_strand_id
1 'polypeptide(L)'
;MRAEGQADAAMEDGDTLIFMNFRADRAREITRAFVNADFDGFARKKVVNLNFVMLTEYAADIKTAVAYPPASLANTFGEWMAKNDKTQLRISETEKYAHVTFFXRRRIRSASRSSD
;
A
#
# COMPACT_ATOMS: atom_id res chain seq x y z
N MET A 1 -15.34 -19.11 11.52
CA MET A 1 -16.06 -20.23 12.16
C MET A 1 -15.05 -21.14 12.83
N ARG A 2 -15.33 -21.63 14.02
CA ARG A 2 -14.46 -22.56 14.74
C ARG A 2 -15.16 -23.92 14.89
N ALA A 3 -14.38 -24.98 14.98
CA ALA A 3 -14.92 -26.31 15.26
C ALA A 3 -15.44 -26.36 16.70
N GLU A 4 -16.47 -27.18 16.94
CA GLU A 4 -17.04 -27.36 18.27
C GLU A 4 -15.96 -27.90 19.22
N GLY A 5 -15.84 -27.30 20.40
CA GLY A 5 -14.87 -27.68 21.41
C GLY A 5 -13.51 -27.01 21.29
N GLN A 6 -13.28 -26.19 20.25
CA GLN A 6 -12.03 -25.44 20.12
C GLN A 6 -12.12 -24.07 20.81
N ALA A 7 -11.00 -23.62 21.36
CA ALA A 7 -10.88 -22.28 21.94
C ALA A 7 -10.96 -21.22 20.84
N ASP A 8 -11.41 -20.02 21.21
CA ASP A 8 -11.40 -18.88 20.27
C ASP A 8 -9.97 -18.53 19.88
N ALA A 9 -9.74 -18.36 18.59
CA ALA A 9 -8.45 -17.94 18.04
C ALA A 9 -8.47 -16.45 17.75
N ALA A 10 -8.75 -15.61 18.76
CA ALA A 10 -8.70 -14.16 18.61
C ALA A 10 -7.26 -13.69 18.61
N MET A 11 -7.00 -12.59 17.91
CA MET A 11 -5.66 -11.98 17.90
C MET A 11 -5.34 -11.38 19.26
N GLU A 12 -4.13 -11.60 19.73
CA GLU A 12 -3.64 -11.11 21.03
C GLU A 12 -2.39 -10.26 20.83
N ASP A 13 -2.08 -9.45 21.84
CA ASP A 13 -0.88 -8.61 21.83
C ASP A 13 0.36 -9.51 21.71
N GLY A 14 1.25 -9.14 20.81
CA GLY A 14 2.47 -9.90 20.55
C GLY A 14 2.37 -10.90 19.41
N ASP A 15 1.15 -11.14 18.89
CA ASP A 15 0.98 -12.03 17.75
C ASP A 15 1.64 -11.44 16.50
N THR A 16 2.03 -12.32 15.58
CA THR A 16 2.60 -11.90 14.29
C THR A 16 1.57 -12.14 13.19
N LEU A 17 1.30 -11.09 12.43
CA LEU A 17 0.40 -11.17 11.27
C LEU A 17 1.21 -10.90 10.00
N ILE A 18 1.28 -11.89 9.13
CA ILE A 18 1.92 -11.76 7.82
C ILE A 18 0.82 -11.60 6.77
N PHE A 19 0.77 -10.42 6.15
CA PHE A 19 -0.27 -10.14 5.16
C PHE A 19 0.22 -10.59 3.78
N MET A 20 -0.20 -11.78 3.36
CA MET A 20 0.25 -12.45 2.13
C MET A 20 -0.51 -11.91 0.92
N ASN A 21 -0.26 -10.64 0.59
CA ASN A 21 -0.95 -9.96 -0.51
C ASN A 21 0.06 -9.08 -1.27
N PHE A 22 0.17 -9.30 -2.59
CA PHE A 22 1.09 -8.53 -3.42
C PHE A 22 0.53 -7.17 -3.82
N ARG A 23 -0.78 -7.07 -4.03
CA ARG A 23 -1.39 -5.81 -4.48
C ARG A 23 -1.58 -4.85 -3.31
N ALA A 24 -1.14 -3.62 -3.54
CA ALA A 24 -1.16 -2.59 -2.49
C ALA A 24 -2.47 -1.79 -2.45
N ASP A 25 -3.30 -1.85 -3.49
CA ASP A 25 -4.41 -0.91 -3.69
C ASP A 25 -5.37 -0.79 -2.50
N ARG A 26 -5.97 -1.91 -2.07
CA ARG A 26 -6.85 -1.91 -0.89
C ARG A 26 -6.21 -2.54 0.34
N ALA A 27 -5.06 -3.19 0.17
CA ALA A 27 -4.33 -3.77 1.29
C ALA A 27 -3.92 -2.71 2.31
N ARG A 28 -3.60 -1.50 1.85
CA ARG A 28 -3.24 -0.39 2.73
C ARG A 28 -4.38 0.01 3.67
N GLU A 29 -5.63 -0.12 3.22
CA GLU A 29 -6.80 0.21 4.05
C GLU A 29 -6.91 -0.73 5.25
N ILE A 30 -6.85 -2.04 5.00
CA ILE A 30 -6.96 -3.01 6.08
C ILE A 30 -5.70 -3.02 6.96
N THR A 31 -4.53 -2.76 6.37
CA THR A 31 -3.29 -2.64 7.15
C THR A 31 -3.39 -1.48 8.14
N ARG A 32 -3.90 -0.33 7.70
CA ARG A 32 -4.11 0.81 8.58
C ARG A 32 -5.09 0.50 9.71
N ALA A 33 -6.10 -0.32 9.45
CA ALA A 33 -7.04 -0.74 10.48
C ALA A 33 -6.36 -1.54 11.60
N PHE A 34 -5.29 -2.26 11.27
CA PHE A 34 -4.53 -3.02 12.29
C PHE A 34 -3.45 -2.18 12.96
N VAL A 35 -2.78 -1.28 12.25
CA VAL A 35 -1.55 -0.66 12.78
C VAL A 35 -1.73 0.80 13.20
N ASN A 36 -2.73 1.52 12.70
CA ASN A 36 -2.92 2.93 13.05
C ASN A 36 -3.74 3.08 14.32
N ALA A 37 -3.20 3.79 15.30
CA ALA A 37 -3.93 4.09 16.54
C ALA A 37 -5.15 4.97 16.29
N ASP A 38 -5.03 5.92 15.37
CA ASP A 38 -6.06 6.94 15.09
C ASP A 38 -6.98 6.55 13.92
N PHE A 39 -7.13 5.27 13.66
CA PHE A 39 -7.97 4.77 12.57
C PHE A 39 -9.44 5.10 12.83
N ASP A 40 -10.11 5.68 11.85
CA ASP A 40 -11.52 6.11 11.97
C ASP A 40 -12.45 5.52 10.91
N GLY A 41 -11.97 4.53 10.14
CA GLY A 41 -12.75 3.94 9.04
C GLY A 41 -13.96 3.11 9.50
N PHE A 42 -13.86 2.52 10.70
CA PHE A 42 -14.96 1.80 11.34
C PHE A 42 -14.65 1.65 12.84
N ALA A 43 -15.67 1.30 13.62
CA ALA A 43 -15.48 1.13 15.07
C ALA A 43 -14.68 -0.15 15.37
N ARG A 44 -13.62 -0.01 16.16
CA ARG A 44 -12.81 -1.13 16.63
C ARG A 44 -13.05 -1.33 18.13
N LYS A 45 -13.24 -2.56 18.54
CA LYS A 45 -13.43 -2.87 19.97
C LYS A 45 -12.11 -2.78 20.74
N LYS A 46 -11.01 -3.17 20.11
CA LYS A 46 -9.69 -3.20 20.72
C LYS A 46 -8.62 -3.00 19.66
N VAL A 47 -7.61 -2.23 19.98
CA VAL A 47 -6.39 -2.13 19.16
C VAL A 47 -5.40 -3.16 19.71
N VAL A 48 -5.04 -4.12 18.88
CA VAL A 48 -4.12 -5.19 19.26
C VAL A 48 -2.72 -4.83 18.78
N ASN A 49 -1.74 -4.94 19.65
CA ASN A 49 -0.34 -4.61 19.34
C ASN A 49 0.32 -5.79 18.63
N LEU A 50 0.23 -5.81 17.30
CA LEU A 50 0.70 -6.92 16.47
C LEU A 50 2.09 -6.64 15.88
N ASN A 51 2.84 -7.71 15.64
CA ASN A 51 4.02 -7.68 14.77
C ASN A 51 3.52 -7.84 13.32
N PHE A 52 3.22 -6.72 12.67
CA PHE A 52 2.61 -6.73 11.35
C PHE A 52 3.69 -6.75 10.27
N VAL A 53 3.60 -7.69 9.32
CA VAL A 53 4.53 -7.79 8.19
C VAL A 53 3.75 -7.64 6.89
N MET A 54 4.03 -6.58 6.14
CA MET A 54 3.51 -6.41 4.77
C MET A 54 4.32 -7.28 3.82
N LEU A 55 3.67 -8.00 2.92
CA LEU A 55 4.40 -8.78 1.92
C LEU A 55 5.21 -7.84 1.01
N THR A 56 4.58 -6.76 0.56
CA THR A 56 5.23 -5.67 -0.17
C THR A 56 4.90 -4.35 0.52
N GLU A 57 5.59 -3.26 0.17
CA GLU A 57 5.28 -1.96 0.73
C GLU A 57 3.94 -1.44 0.18
N TYR A 58 2.91 -1.40 1.02
CA TYR A 58 1.57 -0.96 0.61
C TYR A 58 1.42 0.55 0.56
N ALA A 59 2.12 1.26 1.43
CA ALA A 59 2.17 2.72 1.44
C ALA A 59 3.43 3.16 2.19
N ALA A 60 4.02 4.26 1.76
CA ALA A 60 5.27 4.76 2.37
C ALA A 60 5.08 5.27 3.80
N ASP A 61 3.85 5.66 4.14
CA ASP A 61 3.53 6.16 5.49
C ASP A 61 3.29 5.04 6.50
N ILE A 62 3.12 3.79 6.05
CA ILE A 62 2.91 2.66 6.95
C ILE A 62 4.27 2.12 7.39
N LYS A 63 4.58 2.27 8.68
CA LYS A 63 5.90 1.90 9.23
C LYS A 63 5.84 0.56 9.93
N THR A 64 5.79 -0.51 9.15
CA THR A 64 5.86 -1.89 9.63
C THR A 64 6.90 -2.66 8.83
N ALA A 65 7.17 -3.89 9.24
CA ALA A 65 8.12 -4.74 8.50
C ALA A 65 7.60 -5.04 7.10
N VAL A 66 8.51 -5.11 6.14
CA VAL A 66 8.20 -5.43 4.73
C VAL A 66 9.06 -6.62 4.31
N ALA A 67 8.41 -7.70 3.86
CA ALA A 67 9.12 -8.91 3.45
C ALA A 67 9.90 -8.69 2.16
N TYR A 68 9.29 -8.03 1.18
CA TYR A 68 9.91 -7.72 -0.12
C TYR A 68 9.85 -6.22 -0.38
N PRO A 69 10.88 -5.47 0.02
CA PRO A 69 10.89 -4.02 -0.20
C PRO A 69 10.92 -3.66 -1.68
N PRO A 70 10.44 -2.46 -2.04
CA PRO A 70 10.33 -2.08 -3.46
C PRO A 70 11.70 -1.99 -4.13
N ALA A 71 11.79 -2.54 -5.34
CA ALA A 71 12.99 -2.41 -6.16
C ALA A 71 12.96 -1.08 -6.93
N SER A 72 14.14 -0.55 -7.19
CA SER A 72 14.29 0.63 -8.04
C SER A 72 14.19 0.22 -9.50
N LEU A 73 13.30 0.87 -10.25
CA LEU A 73 13.11 0.61 -11.67
C LEU A 73 13.69 1.76 -12.49
N ALA A 74 14.77 1.48 -13.21
CA ALA A 74 15.38 2.43 -14.13
C ALA A 74 14.92 2.16 -15.55
N ASN A 75 15.03 3.17 -16.40
CA ASN A 75 14.70 3.09 -17.82
C ASN A 75 13.26 2.66 -18.09
N THR A 76 12.33 3.17 -17.27
CA THR A 76 10.92 2.98 -17.55
C THR A 76 10.53 3.71 -18.85
N PHE A 77 9.42 3.30 -19.46
CA PHE A 77 8.91 3.95 -20.67
C PHE A 77 8.81 5.47 -20.49
N GLY A 78 8.30 5.92 -19.35
CA GLY A 78 8.18 7.36 -19.08
C GLY A 78 9.53 8.08 -19.01
N GLU A 79 10.54 7.44 -18.42
CA GLU A 79 11.89 8.01 -18.38
C GLU A 79 12.49 8.08 -19.78
N TRP A 80 12.28 7.04 -20.56
CA TRP A 80 12.78 6.99 -21.94
C TRP A 80 12.16 8.10 -22.79
N MET A 81 10.84 8.30 -22.65
CA MET A 81 10.14 9.39 -23.35
C MET A 81 10.71 10.75 -22.93
N ALA A 82 10.91 10.94 -21.63
CA ALA A 82 11.46 12.19 -21.10
C ALA A 82 12.90 12.45 -21.61
N LYS A 83 13.73 11.41 -21.65
CA LYS A 83 15.11 11.51 -22.14
C LYS A 83 15.17 11.91 -23.61
N ASN A 84 14.13 11.60 -24.37
CA ASN A 84 14.03 11.91 -25.80
C ASN A 84 13.15 13.13 -26.08
N ASP A 85 12.87 13.94 -25.06
CA ASP A 85 12.06 15.16 -25.16
C ASP A 85 10.67 14.91 -25.75
N LYS A 86 10.09 13.76 -25.44
CA LYS A 86 8.74 13.40 -25.88
C LYS A 86 7.75 13.55 -24.73
N THR A 87 6.55 13.98 -25.07
CA THR A 87 5.47 14.11 -24.09
C THR A 87 4.67 12.81 -24.01
N GLN A 88 4.08 12.56 -22.86
CA GLN A 88 3.19 11.43 -22.66
C GLN A 88 2.03 11.85 -21.77
N LEU A 89 0.89 11.21 -21.98
CA LEU A 89 -0.29 11.40 -21.14
C LEU A 89 -0.63 10.09 -20.47
N ARG A 90 -0.89 10.16 -19.16
CA ARG A 90 -1.43 9.04 -18.38
C ARG A 90 -2.74 9.50 -17.79
N ILE A 91 -3.81 8.83 -18.14
CA ILE A 91 -5.15 9.22 -17.72
C ILE A 91 -5.92 8.00 -17.25
N SER A 92 -6.70 8.18 -16.21
CA SER A 92 -7.52 7.11 -15.64
C SER A 92 -8.57 7.72 -14.71
N GLU A 93 -9.55 6.93 -14.35
CA GLU A 93 -10.50 7.32 -13.31
C GLU A 93 -9.79 7.44 -11.96
N THR A 94 -10.39 8.18 -11.04
CA THR A 94 -9.79 8.48 -9.74
C THR A 94 -9.38 7.21 -8.98
N GLU A 95 -10.18 6.16 -9.04
CA GLU A 95 -9.86 4.90 -8.34
C GLU A 95 -8.61 4.23 -8.87
N LYS A 96 -8.23 4.49 -10.11
CA LYS A 96 -7.05 3.90 -10.76
C LYS A 96 -5.86 4.86 -10.81
N TYR A 97 -5.93 5.99 -10.13
CA TYR A 97 -4.85 6.97 -10.08
C TYR A 97 -3.50 6.33 -9.71
N ALA A 98 -3.47 5.53 -8.67
CA ALA A 98 -2.25 4.86 -8.21
C ALA A 98 -1.69 3.88 -9.26
N HIS A 99 -2.58 3.22 -10.01
CA HIS A 99 -2.17 2.24 -11.03
C HIS A 99 -1.47 2.89 -12.22
N VAL A 100 -1.92 4.09 -12.64
CA VAL A 100 -1.31 4.76 -13.80
C VAL A 100 -0.18 5.70 -13.42
N THR A 101 0.01 5.96 -12.13
CA THR A 101 1.08 6.84 -11.65
C THR A 101 2.21 6.04 -11.01
N PHE A 102 2.11 5.69 -9.75
CA PHE A 102 3.26 5.15 -9.00
C PHE A 102 3.31 3.63 -8.90
N PHE A 103 2.22 3.01 -8.99
CA PHE A 103 2.30 1.54 -9.03
C PHE A 103 3.09 1.06 -10.24
N UNK A 104 2.87 1.60 -11.30
CA UNK A 104 3.46 1.19 -12.49
C UNK A 104 4.72 1.90 -12.76
N ARG A 105 4.98 2.75 -11.84
CA ARG A 105 6.16 3.55 -12.03
C ARG A 105 6.62 4.24 -10.75
N ARG A 106 7.89 4.24 -10.47
CA ARG A 106 8.44 5.07 -9.40
C ARG A 106 8.82 6.45 -9.98
N ARG A 107 8.00 7.41 -9.60
CA ARG A 107 8.16 8.87 -9.65
C ARG A 107 8.87 9.51 -10.85
N ILE A 108 8.10 9.99 -11.81
CA ILE A 108 8.46 11.18 -12.58
C ILE A 108 7.72 12.35 -11.93
N ARG A 109 8.44 13.45 -11.69
CA ARG A 109 7.83 14.70 -11.26
C ARG A 109 6.74 15.08 -12.25
N SER A 110 5.51 15.16 -11.79
CA SER A 110 4.48 15.81 -12.55
C SER A 110 4.83 17.29 -12.56
N ALA A 111 5.08 17.83 -13.73
CA ALA A 111 5.04 19.26 -13.89
C ALA A 111 3.59 19.66 -13.68
N SER A 112 3.26 20.21 -12.52
CA SER A 112 1.97 20.84 -12.35
C SER A 112 1.96 22.08 -13.22
N ARG A 113 1.22 22.05 -14.30
CA ARG A 113 0.81 23.28 -14.92
C ARG A 113 -0.24 23.88 -14.00
N SER A 114 0.16 24.94 -13.30
CA SER A 114 -0.81 25.83 -12.75
C SER A 114 -1.46 26.52 -13.94
N SER A 115 -2.70 26.19 -14.22
CA SER A 115 -3.49 26.97 -15.13
C SER A 115 -3.91 28.26 -14.41
N ASP A 116 -3.37 29.35 -14.85
CA ASP A 116 -3.90 30.68 -14.49
C ASP A 116 -5.27 30.85 -15.16
#